data_a30fecf0b4d3488cea0df1cc6a2348e1
#
_entry.id   a30fecf0b4d3488cea0df1cc6a2348e1
#
_cell.length_a   1.000
_cell.length_b   1.000
_cell.length_c   1.000
_cell.angle_alpha   90.00
_cell.angle_beta   90.00
_cell.angle_gamma   90.00
#
_symmetry.space_group_name_H-M   'P 1'
#
loop_
_entity.id
_entity.type
_entity.pdbx_description
1 polymer ?
#
loop_
_entity_poly.entity_id
_entity_poly.type
_entity_poly.pdbx_seq_one_letter_code
_entity_poly.pdbx_strand_id
1 'polypeptide(L)'
;YHPMYNKYGGVPAISEVKFSIISSRGCFGNCNFCALAFHQGRVVSARSHESIIREAKIIASDKEFKGYIHDVGGPTANFREPACGKQLKFGACKDKQCLWPKKCQNLNVSHKDYVELLRKLRNIKGVKKVFIRSGIRYDYLTYDKDDTFLRELCQYHISGQLKVAPEHVVPYVLEKMGKPERDVYDRFVVKYEDMNRRLGKNQFLVPYLMSSHPGSDLGAAVKLAENLR
;
A
#
# COMPACT_ATOMS: atom_id res chain seq x y z
N TYR A 1 -8.36 -6.12 21.85
CA TYR A 1 -8.65 -7.52 22.18
C TYR A 1 -9.42 -7.63 23.49
N HIS A 2 -10.01 -8.79 23.77
CA HIS A 2 -10.79 -8.97 25.00
C HIS A 2 -9.88 -8.93 26.25
N PRO A 3 -10.25 -8.19 27.32
CA PRO A 3 -9.40 -8.02 28.51
C PRO A 3 -8.99 -9.32 29.21
N MET A 4 -9.75 -10.41 29.03
CA MET A 4 -9.39 -11.70 29.63
C MET A 4 -8.01 -12.21 29.22
N TYR A 5 -7.51 -11.85 28.03
CA TYR A 5 -6.19 -12.24 27.57
C TYR A 5 -5.05 -11.66 28.40
N ASN A 6 -5.31 -10.58 29.16
CA ASN A 6 -4.31 -10.02 30.07
C ASN A 6 -3.83 -11.03 31.13
N LYS A 7 -4.69 -11.98 31.54
CA LYS A 7 -4.32 -13.07 32.46
C LYS A 7 -3.28 -14.03 31.88
N TYR A 8 -3.14 -14.05 30.54
CA TYR A 8 -2.22 -14.92 29.81
C TYR A 8 -1.05 -14.15 29.19
N GLY A 9 -0.74 -12.95 29.70
CA GLY A 9 0.35 -12.13 29.18
C GLY A 9 -0.05 -11.24 27.99
N GLY A 10 -1.36 -11.11 27.69
CA GLY A 10 -1.88 -10.30 26.61
C GLY A 10 -1.85 -10.99 25.25
N VAL A 11 -1.87 -10.19 24.19
CA VAL A 11 -1.77 -10.64 22.78
C VAL A 11 -0.57 -9.94 22.14
N PRO A 12 0.60 -10.59 22.04
CA PRO A 12 1.83 -9.96 21.54
C PRO A 12 1.68 -9.33 20.14
N ALA A 13 0.89 -9.95 19.25
CA ALA A 13 0.64 -9.41 17.91
C ALA A 13 -0.02 -8.02 17.91
N ILE A 14 -0.71 -7.63 18.97
CA ILE A 14 -1.34 -6.31 19.09
C ILE A 14 -0.29 -5.21 19.18
N SER A 15 0.88 -5.47 19.76
CA SER A 15 1.95 -4.45 19.87
C SER A 15 2.37 -3.90 18.53
N GLU A 16 2.34 -4.72 17.48
CA GLU A 16 2.73 -4.33 16.12
C GLU A 16 1.71 -3.41 15.43
N VAL A 17 0.43 -3.50 15.81
CA VAL A 17 -0.66 -2.80 15.13
C VAL A 17 -1.42 -1.81 16.01
N LYS A 18 -1.18 -1.79 17.32
CA LYS A 18 -1.91 -1.00 18.32
C LYS A 18 -2.05 0.47 17.92
N PHE A 19 -1.01 1.05 17.36
CA PHE A 19 -0.96 2.46 16.95
C PHE A 19 -1.00 2.62 15.43
N SER A 20 -1.81 1.80 14.77
CA SER A 20 -2.07 1.88 13.33
C SER A 20 -3.51 2.35 13.05
N ILE A 21 -3.71 3.01 11.94
CA ILE A 21 -4.99 3.59 11.53
C ILE A 21 -5.39 3.01 10.16
N ILE A 22 -6.59 2.45 10.08
CA ILE A 22 -7.18 2.09 8.79
C ILE A 22 -7.77 3.35 8.17
N SER A 23 -7.26 3.73 7.01
CA SER A 23 -7.67 4.95 6.30
C SER A 23 -8.71 4.70 5.19
N SER A 24 -8.74 3.51 4.63
CA SER A 24 -9.64 3.13 3.53
C SER A 24 -9.94 1.64 3.52
N ARG A 25 -10.97 1.26 2.79
CA ARG A 25 -11.36 -0.12 2.47
C ARG A 25 -11.58 -0.26 0.98
N GLY A 26 -11.56 -1.51 0.49
CA GLY A 26 -11.69 -1.82 -0.92
C GLY A 26 -10.39 -1.69 -1.69
N CYS A 27 -10.31 -2.37 -2.84
CA CYS A 27 -9.11 -2.37 -3.68
C CYS A 27 -9.50 -2.57 -5.15
N PHE A 28 -9.26 -1.57 -5.98
CA PHE A 28 -9.52 -1.67 -7.42
C PHE A 28 -8.39 -2.37 -8.20
N GLY A 29 -7.33 -2.80 -7.51
CA GLY A 29 -6.28 -3.64 -8.11
C GLY A 29 -6.81 -4.97 -8.61
N ASN A 30 -7.73 -5.59 -7.85
CA ASN A 30 -8.44 -6.81 -8.23
C ASN A 30 -7.54 -7.91 -8.78
N CYS A 31 -6.39 -8.15 -8.13
CA CYS A 31 -5.50 -9.25 -8.50
C CYS A 31 -6.22 -10.59 -8.35
N ASN A 32 -6.01 -11.52 -9.29
CA ASN A 32 -6.79 -12.74 -9.42
C ASN A 32 -6.67 -13.71 -8.24
N PHE A 33 -5.60 -13.63 -7.47
CA PHE A 33 -5.36 -14.46 -6.29
C PHE A 33 -5.84 -13.83 -4.97
N CYS A 34 -6.26 -12.55 -5.00
CA CYS A 34 -6.45 -11.77 -3.77
C CYS A 34 -7.91 -11.75 -3.32
N ALA A 35 -8.18 -12.24 -2.11
CA ALA A 35 -9.52 -12.24 -1.54
C ALA A 35 -10.03 -10.86 -1.07
N LEU A 36 -9.17 -9.84 -1.00
CA LEU A 36 -9.56 -8.50 -0.54
C LEU A 36 -10.68 -7.88 -1.38
N ALA A 37 -10.66 -8.12 -2.70
CA ALA A 37 -11.71 -7.64 -3.58
C ALA A 37 -13.08 -8.29 -3.31
N PHE A 38 -13.11 -9.52 -2.79
CA PHE A 38 -14.33 -10.23 -2.44
C PHE A 38 -14.96 -9.72 -1.15
N HIS A 39 -14.17 -9.56 -0.07
CA HIS A 39 -14.75 -9.19 1.23
C HIS A 39 -14.73 -7.69 1.53
N GLN A 40 -13.97 -6.87 0.81
CA GLN A 40 -13.96 -5.41 0.97
C GLN A 40 -14.50 -4.65 -0.25
N GLY A 41 -14.67 -5.35 -1.38
CA GLY A 41 -15.12 -4.77 -2.63
C GLY A 41 -14.01 -4.16 -3.48
N ARG A 42 -14.39 -3.83 -4.72
CA ARG A 42 -13.48 -3.27 -5.75
C ARG A 42 -13.56 -1.75 -5.88
N VAL A 43 -14.43 -1.12 -5.11
CA VAL A 43 -14.55 0.35 -5.03
C VAL A 43 -13.93 0.80 -3.73
N VAL A 44 -12.98 1.72 -3.81
CA VAL A 44 -12.33 2.26 -2.62
C VAL A 44 -13.28 3.21 -1.90
N SER A 45 -13.45 2.99 -0.61
CA SER A 45 -14.16 3.86 0.33
C SER A 45 -13.18 4.35 1.40
N ALA A 46 -12.91 5.64 1.40
CA ALA A 46 -12.01 6.26 2.35
C ALA A 46 -12.77 6.86 3.53
N ARG A 47 -12.14 6.82 4.70
CA ARG A 47 -12.58 7.60 5.86
C ARG A 47 -12.24 9.06 5.67
N SER A 48 -13.06 9.94 6.22
CA SER A 48 -12.78 11.38 6.18
C SER A 48 -11.52 11.74 6.99
N HIS A 49 -10.86 12.81 6.62
CA HIS A 49 -9.69 13.31 7.34
C HIS A 49 -10.02 13.59 8.81
N GLU A 50 -11.20 14.16 9.09
CA GLU A 50 -11.65 14.50 10.46
C GLU A 50 -11.78 13.24 11.32
N SER A 51 -12.33 12.14 10.76
CA SER A 51 -12.44 10.85 11.45
C SER A 51 -11.08 10.28 11.82
N ILE A 52 -10.14 10.31 10.87
CA ILE A 52 -8.79 9.79 11.05
C ILE A 52 -7.98 10.66 12.02
N ILE A 53 -8.08 11.99 11.91
CA ILE A 53 -7.40 12.92 12.81
C ILE A 53 -7.91 12.78 14.25
N ARG A 54 -9.22 12.59 14.44
CA ARG A 54 -9.80 12.35 15.79
C ARG A 54 -9.22 11.07 16.41
N GLU A 55 -9.15 9.98 15.65
CA GLU A 55 -8.53 8.73 16.11
C GLU A 55 -7.05 8.90 16.41
N ALA A 56 -6.31 9.59 15.55
CA ALA A 56 -4.90 9.87 15.78
C ALA A 56 -4.64 10.70 17.04
N LYS A 57 -5.53 11.65 17.38
CA LYS A 57 -5.46 12.41 18.64
C LYS A 57 -5.71 11.50 19.86
N ILE A 58 -6.65 10.55 19.76
CA ILE A 58 -6.90 9.56 20.83
C ILE A 58 -5.65 8.69 21.00
N ILE A 59 -5.07 8.18 19.90
CA ILE A 59 -3.82 7.43 19.92
C ILE A 59 -2.70 8.24 20.58
N ALA A 60 -2.56 9.52 20.22
CA ALA A 60 -1.51 10.39 20.74
C ALA A 60 -1.65 10.67 22.24
N SER A 61 -2.85 10.50 22.82
CA SER A 61 -3.11 10.63 24.25
C SER A 61 -2.90 9.35 25.07
N ASP A 62 -2.68 8.21 24.40
CA ASP A 62 -2.40 6.92 25.07
C ASP A 62 -1.04 6.98 25.79
N LYS A 63 -1.01 6.53 27.06
CA LYS A 63 0.20 6.53 27.90
C LYS A 63 1.37 5.71 27.33
N GLU A 64 1.05 4.70 26.52
CA GLU A 64 2.06 3.84 25.88
C GLU A 64 2.55 4.39 24.53
N PHE A 65 1.90 5.43 24.02
CA PHE A 65 2.28 6.01 22.72
C PHE A 65 3.64 6.72 22.81
N LYS A 66 4.58 6.29 21.99
CA LYS A 66 5.96 6.85 21.94
C LYS A 66 6.14 7.90 20.85
N GLY A 67 5.05 8.32 20.21
CA GLY A 67 5.06 9.30 19.11
C GLY A 67 5.07 8.69 17.71
N TYR A 68 4.90 7.39 17.57
CA TYR A 68 4.97 6.68 16.29
C TYR A 68 3.63 6.10 15.90
N ILE A 69 3.00 6.65 14.87
CA ILE A 69 1.88 5.98 14.19
C ILE A 69 2.52 4.95 13.25
N HIS A 70 2.25 3.68 13.50
CA HIS A 70 2.95 2.57 12.84
C HIS A 70 2.51 2.37 11.40
N ASP A 71 1.25 2.68 11.09
CA ASP A 71 0.70 2.62 9.74
C ASP A 71 -0.53 3.53 9.60
N VAL A 72 -0.68 4.13 8.43
CA VAL A 72 -1.91 4.80 8.00
C VAL A 72 -2.28 4.20 6.65
N GLY A 73 -2.95 3.06 6.70
CA GLY A 73 -3.09 2.21 5.54
C GLY A 73 -4.50 1.68 5.28
N GLY A 74 -4.52 0.65 4.50
CA GLY A 74 -5.69 -0.08 4.07
C GLY A 74 -5.27 -1.31 3.26
N PRO A 75 -6.15 -1.94 2.48
CA PRO A 75 -5.79 -3.03 1.59
C PRO A 75 -4.64 -2.67 0.62
N THR A 76 -4.59 -1.39 0.25
CA THR A 76 -3.52 -0.75 -0.51
C THR A 76 -3.41 0.67 0.00
N ALA A 77 -2.30 1.03 0.63
CA ALA A 77 -2.19 2.29 1.38
C ALA A 77 -2.44 3.54 0.54
N ASN A 78 -1.96 3.55 -0.70
CA ASN A 78 -2.09 4.71 -1.57
C ASN A 78 -3.38 4.73 -2.41
N PHE A 79 -4.38 3.90 -2.09
CA PHE A 79 -5.71 3.98 -2.66
C PHE A 79 -6.65 4.70 -1.70
N ARG A 80 -6.97 5.96 -2.01
CA ARG A 80 -7.84 6.79 -1.17
C ARG A 80 -9.14 7.17 -1.86
N GLU A 81 -9.20 7.07 -3.17
CA GLU A 81 -10.34 7.45 -3.99
C GLU A 81 -10.79 6.29 -4.86
N PRO A 82 -12.07 6.26 -5.30
CA PRO A 82 -12.51 5.35 -6.36
C PRO A 82 -11.66 5.52 -7.62
N ALA A 83 -11.46 4.41 -8.35
CA ALA A 83 -10.58 4.42 -9.53
C ALA A 83 -11.01 5.40 -10.62
N CYS A 84 -12.29 5.73 -10.71
CA CYS A 84 -12.84 6.69 -11.68
C CYS A 84 -14.25 7.15 -11.30
N GLY A 85 -14.73 8.24 -11.90
CA GLY A 85 -16.07 8.75 -11.67
C GLY A 85 -17.19 7.77 -12.02
N LYS A 86 -16.96 6.82 -12.93
CA LYS A 86 -17.92 5.76 -13.26
C LYS A 86 -18.17 4.85 -12.06
N GLN A 87 -17.14 4.53 -11.26
CA GLN A 87 -17.28 3.67 -10.08
C GLN A 87 -18.22 4.27 -9.03
N LEU A 88 -18.29 5.57 -8.90
CA LEU A 88 -19.19 6.26 -7.97
C LEU A 88 -20.67 6.07 -8.34
N LYS A 89 -20.99 5.97 -9.65
CA LYS A 89 -22.36 5.86 -10.13
C LYS A 89 -22.83 4.42 -10.36
N PHE A 90 -21.94 3.57 -10.86
CA PHE A 90 -22.30 2.24 -11.37
C PHE A 90 -21.50 1.10 -10.72
N GLY A 91 -20.64 1.40 -9.76
CA GLY A 91 -19.76 0.40 -9.16
C GLY A 91 -18.61 -0.01 -10.07
N ALA A 92 -17.92 -1.10 -9.69
CA ALA A 92 -16.77 -1.61 -10.44
C ALA A 92 -17.21 -2.28 -11.75
N CYS A 93 -16.41 -2.14 -12.80
CA CYS A 93 -16.63 -2.83 -14.08
C CYS A 93 -16.62 -4.35 -13.90
N LYS A 94 -17.55 -5.07 -14.52
CA LYS A 94 -17.60 -6.55 -14.43
C LYS A 94 -16.37 -7.19 -15.08
N ASP A 95 -16.04 -6.78 -16.32
CA ASP A 95 -15.10 -7.48 -17.18
C ASP A 95 -13.76 -6.71 -17.37
N LYS A 96 -13.46 -5.75 -16.48
CA LYS A 96 -12.23 -4.97 -16.54
C LYS A 96 -11.59 -4.81 -15.18
N GLN A 97 -10.26 -4.89 -15.17
CA GLN A 97 -9.43 -4.41 -14.07
C GLN A 97 -8.93 -3.00 -14.39
N CYS A 98 -8.66 -2.21 -13.35
CA CYS A 98 -8.26 -0.82 -13.54
C CYS A 98 -6.77 -0.65 -13.89
N LEU A 99 -5.96 -1.63 -13.53
CA LEU A 99 -4.49 -1.58 -13.64
C LEU A 99 -3.92 -2.68 -14.54
N TRP A 100 -4.72 -3.67 -14.92
CA TRP A 100 -4.28 -4.81 -15.74
C TRP A 100 -5.31 -5.11 -16.85
N PRO A 101 -4.88 -5.62 -18.04
CA PRO A 101 -3.49 -5.81 -18.52
C PRO A 101 -2.76 -4.49 -18.78
N LYS A 102 -3.48 -3.41 -19.01
CA LYS A 102 -2.97 -2.04 -19.14
C LYS A 102 -3.79 -1.10 -18.29
N LYS A 103 -3.17 0.01 -17.91
CA LYS A 103 -3.85 1.09 -17.19
C LYS A 103 -5.13 1.49 -17.93
N CYS A 104 -6.27 1.46 -17.23
CA CYS A 104 -7.54 1.93 -17.78
C CYS A 104 -7.44 3.43 -18.13
N GLN A 105 -7.95 3.81 -19.30
CA GLN A 105 -7.93 5.22 -19.75
C GLN A 105 -8.70 6.16 -18.81
N ASN A 106 -9.74 5.64 -18.14
CA ASN A 106 -10.56 6.41 -17.20
C ASN A 106 -10.01 6.39 -15.77
N LEU A 107 -8.84 5.75 -15.52
CA LEU A 107 -8.26 5.69 -14.20
C LEU A 107 -7.81 7.09 -13.76
N ASN A 108 -8.41 7.58 -12.68
CA ASN A 108 -7.94 8.78 -12.00
C ASN A 108 -6.71 8.42 -11.15
N VAL A 109 -5.57 9.02 -11.45
CA VAL A 109 -4.34 8.80 -10.69
C VAL A 109 -4.02 10.08 -9.92
N SER A 110 -4.18 10.02 -8.60
CA SER A 110 -3.88 11.14 -7.71
C SER A 110 -3.56 10.64 -6.31
N HIS A 111 -2.53 11.21 -5.71
CA HIS A 111 -2.18 10.97 -4.31
C HIS A 111 -2.42 12.22 -3.44
N LYS A 112 -3.03 13.27 -3.98
CA LYS A 112 -3.20 14.57 -3.28
C LYS A 112 -3.91 14.44 -1.94
N ASP A 113 -5.05 13.71 -1.91
CA ASP A 113 -5.81 13.47 -0.68
C ASP A 113 -4.97 12.76 0.38
N TYR A 114 -4.20 11.76 -0.04
CA TYR A 114 -3.36 10.99 0.89
C TYR A 114 -2.19 11.84 1.44
N VAL A 115 -1.53 12.59 0.59
CA VAL A 115 -0.46 13.53 1.00
C VAL A 115 -0.99 14.54 2.01
N GLU A 116 -2.16 15.12 1.74
CA GLU A 116 -2.79 16.10 2.64
C GLU A 116 -3.13 15.46 4.00
N LEU A 117 -3.70 14.25 4.01
CA LEU A 117 -3.96 13.51 5.23
C LEU A 117 -2.68 13.28 6.04
N LEU A 118 -1.63 12.77 5.40
CA LEU A 118 -0.35 12.48 6.06
C LEU A 118 0.31 13.73 6.63
N ARG A 119 0.22 14.87 5.94
CA ARG A 119 0.67 16.18 6.44
C ARG A 119 -0.10 16.61 7.70
N LYS A 120 -1.43 16.46 7.69
CA LYS A 120 -2.28 16.76 8.87
C LYS A 120 -1.89 15.88 10.06
N LEU A 121 -1.66 14.60 9.85
CA LEU A 121 -1.28 13.66 10.91
C LEU A 121 0.10 13.98 11.51
N ARG A 122 1.08 14.36 10.69
CA ARG A 122 2.41 14.77 11.18
C ARG A 122 2.36 16.01 12.07
N ASN A 123 1.36 16.87 11.91
CA ASN A 123 1.21 18.11 12.67
C ASN A 123 0.44 17.92 14.00
N ILE A 124 0.01 16.71 14.34
CA ILE A 124 -0.67 16.44 15.61
C ILE A 124 0.34 16.49 16.76
N LYS A 125 0.04 17.25 17.80
CA LYS A 125 0.89 17.30 19.01
C LYS A 125 1.10 15.91 19.59
N GLY A 126 2.35 15.54 19.85
CA GLY A 126 2.74 14.22 20.34
C GLY A 126 3.10 13.21 19.25
N VAL A 127 2.75 13.46 17.99
CA VAL A 127 3.17 12.61 16.86
C VAL A 127 4.55 13.05 16.37
N LYS A 128 5.51 12.14 16.41
CA LYS A 128 6.89 12.33 15.93
C LYS A 128 7.07 11.80 14.50
N LYS A 129 6.45 10.65 14.20
CA LYS A 129 6.51 9.99 12.89
C LYS A 129 5.19 9.32 12.55
N VAL A 130 4.88 9.32 11.28
CA VAL A 130 3.74 8.60 10.69
C VAL A 130 4.32 7.69 9.61
N PHE A 131 4.26 6.38 9.83
CA PHE A 131 4.78 5.41 8.88
C PHE A 131 3.69 4.86 7.96
N ILE A 132 4.10 4.37 6.80
CA ILE A 132 3.29 3.59 5.87
C ILE A 132 3.95 2.21 5.78
N ARG A 133 3.30 1.21 6.40
CA ARG A 133 3.75 -0.19 6.42
C ARG A 133 2.86 -1.10 5.57
N SER A 134 1.60 -0.74 5.39
CA SER A 134 0.74 -1.36 4.38
C SER A 134 1.34 -1.17 3.00
N GLY A 135 1.32 -2.20 2.18
CA GLY A 135 1.90 -2.14 0.85
C GLY A 135 1.27 -1.04 -0.01
N ILE A 136 2.08 -0.43 -0.85
CA ILE A 136 1.63 0.50 -1.88
C ILE A 136 1.54 -0.18 -3.24
N ARG A 137 0.63 0.29 -4.09
CA ARG A 137 0.61 -0.08 -5.51
C ARG A 137 1.63 0.80 -6.23
N TYR A 138 2.79 0.21 -6.51
CA TYR A 138 3.89 0.87 -7.19
C TYR A 138 3.55 1.25 -8.64
N ASP A 139 2.77 0.43 -9.33
CA ASP A 139 2.27 0.70 -10.68
C ASP A 139 1.35 1.94 -10.70
N TYR A 140 0.42 2.05 -9.75
CA TYR A 140 -0.42 3.23 -9.60
C TYR A 140 0.41 4.49 -9.33
N LEU A 141 1.42 4.38 -8.44
CA LEU A 141 2.34 5.47 -8.17
C LEU A 141 3.13 5.88 -9.42
N THR A 142 3.60 4.90 -10.21
CA THR A 142 4.36 5.17 -11.44
C THR A 142 3.54 5.92 -12.49
N TYR A 143 2.22 5.77 -12.47
CA TYR A 143 1.32 6.52 -13.36
C TYR A 143 1.02 7.94 -12.90
N ASP A 144 1.36 8.30 -11.67
CA ASP A 144 1.22 9.68 -11.19
C ASP A 144 2.32 10.55 -11.82
N LYS A 145 1.90 11.67 -12.40
CA LYS A 145 2.82 12.66 -12.97
C LYS A 145 3.42 13.59 -11.91
N ASP A 146 2.81 13.63 -10.73
CA ASP A 146 3.25 14.43 -9.60
C ASP A 146 4.09 13.56 -8.64
N ASP A 147 5.38 13.86 -8.54
CA ASP A 147 6.30 13.13 -7.66
C ASP A 147 6.19 13.53 -6.18
N THR A 148 5.27 14.41 -5.81
CA THR A 148 5.12 14.90 -4.43
C THR A 148 4.88 13.75 -3.45
N PHE A 149 4.02 12.79 -3.81
CA PHE A 149 3.78 11.64 -2.94
C PHE A 149 5.03 10.78 -2.75
N LEU A 150 5.72 10.42 -3.83
CA LEU A 150 6.94 9.62 -3.73
C LEU A 150 8.02 10.33 -2.90
N ARG A 151 8.20 11.62 -3.12
CA ARG A 151 9.15 12.44 -2.38
C ARG A 151 8.82 12.47 -0.88
N GLU A 152 7.57 12.75 -0.50
CA GLU A 152 7.17 12.79 0.92
C GLU A 152 7.17 11.41 1.56
N LEU A 153 6.79 10.37 0.81
CA LEU A 153 6.89 8.98 1.24
C LEU A 153 8.32 8.65 1.69
N CYS A 154 9.31 8.88 0.82
CA CYS A 154 10.72 8.63 1.11
C CYS A 154 11.24 9.54 2.24
N GLN A 155 10.84 10.80 2.25
CA GLN A 155 11.35 11.78 3.21
C GLN A 155 10.84 11.57 4.63
N TYR A 156 9.57 11.16 4.79
CA TYR A 156 8.88 11.22 6.09
C TYR A 156 8.24 9.90 6.55
N HIS A 157 7.90 8.97 5.65
CA HIS A 157 6.97 7.89 5.95
C HIS A 157 7.56 6.48 5.87
N ILE A 158 8.83 6.36 5.48
CA ILE A 158 9.55 5.09 5.42
C ILE A 158 10.54 5.02 6.58
N SER A 159 10.54 3.89 7.31
CA SER A 159 11.45 3.65 8.45
C SER A 159 12.79 3.00 8.06
N GLY A 160 13.11 2.93 6.76
CA GLY A 160 14.29 2.25 6.20
C GLY A 160 13.92 1.22 5.15
N GLN A 161 12.71 0.67 5.18
CA GLN A 161 12.24 -0.33 4.23
C GLN A 161 10.86 0.02 3.71
N LEU A 162 10.67 -0.07 2.38
CA LEU A 162 9.38 0.03 1.72
C LEU A 162 8.99 -1.34 1.16
N LYS A 163 7.85 -1.87 1.62
CA LYS A 163 7.30 -3.12 1.12
C LYS A 163 6.48 -2.86 -0.14
N VAL A 164 6.76 -3.62 -1.18
CA VAL A 164 6.03 -3.60 -2.45
C VAL A 164 5.79 -5.04 -2.92
N ALA A 165 4.74 -5.27 -3.68
CA ALA A 165 4.33 -6.60 -4.05
C ALA A 165 4.38 -6.80 -5.58
N PRO A 166 5.55 -7.02 -6.20
CA PRO A 166 5.63 -7.44 -7.60
C PRO A 166 5.08 -8.84 -7.82
N GLU A 167 5.08 -9.69 -6.81
CA GLU A 167 4.57 -11.06 -6.71
C GLU A 167 5.38 -12.10 -7.48
N HIS A 168 5.78 -11.84 -8.71
CA HIS A 168 6.56 -12.74 -9.56
C HIS A 168 7.41 -11.98 -10.57
N VAL A 169 8.28 -12.70 -11.30
CA VAL A 169 9.15 -12.12 -12.32
C VAL A 169 8.84 -12.63 -13.73
N VAL A 170 8.10 -13.74 -13.84
CA VAL A 170 7.81 -14.40 -15.11
C VAL A 170 6.51 -13.86 -15.71
N PRO A 171 6.52 -13.38 -16.98
CA PRO A 171 5.36 -12.68 -17.58
C PRO A 171 4.08 -13.49 -17.57
N TYR A 172 4.10 -14.76 -17.98
CA TYR A 172 2.88 -15.59 -18.04
C TYR A 172 2.29 -15.91 -16.66
N VAL A 173 3.10 -15.87 -15.60
CA VAL A 173 2.61 -16.00 -14.22
C VAL A 173 1.99 -14.69 -13.76
N LEU A 174 2.62 -13.55 -14.03
CA LEU A 174 2.08 -12.22 -13.74
C LEU A 174 0.75 -11.97 -14.46
N GLU A 175 0.62 -12.44 -15.71
CA GLU A 175 -0.63 -12.40 -16.46
C GLU A 175 -1.74 -13.14 -15.74
N LYS A 176 -1.49 -14.39 -15.29
CA LYS A 176 -2.48 -15.17 -14.51
C LYS A 176 -2.81 -14.54 -13.17
N MET A 177 -1.88 -13.83 -12.55
CA MET A 177 -2.09 -13.08 -11.32
C MET A 177 -2.91 -11.78 -11.53
N GLY A 178 -3.05 -11.30 -12.76
CA GLY A 178 -3.61 -9.97 -13.04
C GLY A 178 -2.70 -8.84 -12.50
N LYS A 179 -1.38 -9.05 -12.59
CA LYS A 179 -0.35 -8.09 -12.16
C LYS A 179 0.32 -7.43 -13.36
N PRO A 180 0.83 -6.20 -13.22
CA PRO A 180 1.59 -5.55 -14.28
C PRO A 180 2.84 -6.35 -14.64
N GLU A 181 3.32 -6.16 -15.86
CA GLU A 181 4.56 -6.75 -16.33
C GLU A 181 5.77 -6.28 -15.50
N ARG A 182 6.84 -7.04 -15.54
CA ARG A 182 8.06 -6.81 -14.76
C ARG A 182 8.68 -5.44 -15.02
N ASP A 183 8.64 -4.96 -16.26
CA ASP A 183 9.18 -3.64 -16.65
C ASP A 183 8.55 -2.47 -15.87
N VAL A 184 7.28 -2.59 -15.46
CA VAL A 184 6.61 -1.58 -14.62
C VAL A 184 7.25 -1.52 -13.24
N TYR A 185 7.61 -2.70 -12.69
CA TYR A 185 8.32 -2.78 -11.42
C TYR A 185 9.74 -2.22 -11.53
N ASP A 186 10.46 -2.57 -12.58
CA ASP A 186 11.83 -2.12 -12.79
C ASP A 186 11.90 -0.58 -12.95
N ARG A 187 10.94 0.01 -13.68
CA ARG A 187 10.80 1.49 -13.75
C ARG A 187 10.52 2.12 -12.38
N PHE A 188 9.72 1.47 -11.55
CA PHE A 188 9.47 1.93 -10.19
C PHE A 188 10.74 1.87 -9.33
N VAL A 189 11.52 0.79 -9.42
CA VAL A 189 12.80 0.63 -8.70
C VAL A 189 13.73 1.78 -9.02
N VAL A 190 13.95 2.05 -10.31
CA VAL A 190 14.81 3.17 -10.77
C VAL A 190 14.32 4.51 -10.21
N LYS A 191 13.00 4.76 -10.28
CA LYS A 191 12.40 5.99 -9.78
C LYS A 191 12.55 6.14 -8.26
N TYR A 192 12.41 5.06 -7.52
CA TYR A 192 12.57 5.02 -6.07
C TYR A 192 14.02 5.26 -5.64
N GLU A 193 14.97 4.60 -6.29
CA GLU A 193 16.40 4.74 -6.01
C GLU A 193 16.91 6.16 -6.31
N ASP A 194 16.47 6.73 -7.45
CA ASP A 194 16.80 8.10 -7.80
C ASP A 194 16.24 9.09 -6.76
N MET A 195 15.00 8.90 -6.30
CA MET A 195 14.42 9.73 -5.24
C MET A 195 15.20 9.61 -3.94
N ASN A 196 15.60 8.40 -3.52
CA ASN A 196 16.42 8.19 -2.33
C ASN A 196 17.78 8.90 -2.44
N ARG A 197 18.42 8.80 -3.61
CA ARG A 197 19.70 9.49 -3.89
C ARG A 197 19.55 11.00 -3.77
N ARG A 198 18.52 11.58 -4.39
CA ARG A 198 18.23 13.03 -4.31
C ARG A 198 17.96 13.51 -2.89
N LEU A 199 17.35 12.68 -2.06
CA LEU A 199 17.01 12.99 -0.67
C LEU A 199 18.10 12.61 0.33
N GLY A 200 19.23 12.03 -0.11
CA GLY A 200 20.28 11.52 0.76
C GLY A 200 19.80 10.44 1.72
N LYS A 201 18.86 9.58 1.28
CA LYS A 201 18.30 8.49 2.08
C LYS A 201 18.94 7.16 1.72
N ASN A 202 19.08 6.30 2.73
CA ASN A 202 19.47 4.90 2.56
C ASN A 202 18.29 4.01 2.94
N GLN A 203 17.38 3.81 2.00
CA GLN A 203 16.15 3.04 2.18
C GLN A 203 16.08 1.93 1.15
N PHE A 204 15.59 0.76 1.55
CA PHE A 204 15.55 -0.45 0.74
C PHE A 204 14.14 -0.80 0.33
N LEU A 205 14.00 -1.37 -0.88
CA LEU A 205 12.77 -2.04 -1.30
C LEU A 205 12.78 -3.47 -0.76
N VAL A 206 11.65 -3.90 -0.21
CA VAL A 206 11.42 -5.29 0.19
C VAL A 206 10.33 -5.86 -0.71
N PRO A 207 10.69 -6.58 -1.77
CA PRO A 207 9.72 -7.17 -2.68
C PRO A 207 9.00 -8.34 -2.02
N TYR A 208 7.68 -8.33 -2.09
CA TYR A 208 6.86 -9.48 -1.74
C TYR A 208 6.71 -10.35 -2.97
N LEU A 209 7.10 -11.62 -2.85
CA LEU A 209 7.09 -12.58 -3.94
C LEU A 209 6.27 -13.80 -3.56
N MET A 210 5.57 -14.38 -4.54
CA MET A 210 4.72 -15.55 -4.39
C MET A 210 5.24 -16.68 -5.24
N SER A 211 5.68 -17.76 -4.61
CA SER A 211 5.99 -19.01 -5.28
C SER A 211 4.74 -19.85 -5.49
N SER A 212 4.82 -20.79 -6.45
CA SER A 212 3.78 -21.82 -6.64
C SER A 212 2.35 -21.28 -6.91
N HIS A 213 2.25 -20.09 -7.50
CA HIS A 213 0.95 -19.60 -8.00
C HIS A 213 0.43 -20.55 -9.10
N PRO A 214 -0.89 -20.81 -9.21
CA PRO A 214 -1.46 -21.59 -10.30
C PRO A 214 -0.94 -21.13 -11.66
N GLY A 215 -0.35 -22.06 -12.42
CA GLY A 215 0.33 -21.79 -13.69
C GLY A 215 1.83 -21.46 -13.59
N SER A 216 2.41 -21.44 -12.38
CA SER A 216 3.86 -21.43 -12.19
C SER A 216 4.38 -22.87 -12.29
N ASP A 217 5.28 -23.11 -13.23
CA ASP A 217 6.00 -24.37 -13.40
C ASP A 217 7.38 -24.31 -12.74
N LEU A 218 8.15 -25.41 -12.84
CA LEU A 218 9.50 -25.48 -12.29
C LEU A 218 10.43 -24.43 -12.91
N GLY A 219 10.32 -24.16 -14.22
CA GLY A 219 11.11 -23.13 -14.89
C GLY A 219 10.81 -21.73 -14.35
N ALA A 220 9.54 -21.43 -14.06
CA ALA A 220 9.15 -20.19 -13.42
C ALA A 220 9.70 -20.06 -11.98
N ALA A 221 9.69 -21.17 -11.24
CA ALA A 221 10.24 -21.19 -9.88
C ALA A 221 11.76 -20.95 -9.86
N VAL A 222 12.49 -21.56 -10.81
CA VAL A 222 13.94 -21.34 -10.99
C VAL A 222 14.22 -19.87 -11.31
N LYS A 223 13.51 -19.29 -12.30
CA LYS A 223 13.67 -17.87 -12.66
C LYS A 223 13.35 -16.94 -11.49
N LEU A 224 12.34 -17.26 -10.68
CA LEU A 224 12.04 -16.49 -9.48
C LEU A 224 13.18 -16.54 -8.47
N ALA A 225 13.75 -17.73 -8.23
CA ALA A 225 14.87 -17.91 -7.31
C ALA A 225 16.15 -17.22 -7.80
N GLU A 226 16.47 -17.29 -9.10
CA GLU A 226 17.60 -16.57 -9.70
C GLU A 226 17.51 -15.06 -9.53
N ASN A 227 16.29 -14.52 -9.56
CA ASN A 227 16.06 -13.09 -9.38
C ASN A 227 16.26 -12.60 -7.91
N LEU A 228 16.39 -13.50 -6.95
CA LEU A 228 16.64 -13.18 -5.54
C LEU A 228 18.14 -13.06 -5.21
N ARG A 229 19.01 -13.37 -6.14
CA ARG A 229 20.47 -13.23 -6.01
C ARG A 229 20.89 -11.83 -6.47
#